data_96d150470f1d191fe5ebc9b7fc72616c
#
_entry.id   96d150470f1d191fe5ebc9b7fc72616c
#
_cell.length_a   1.000
_cell.length_b   1.000
_cell.length_c   1.000
_cell.angle_alpha   90.00
_cell.angle_beta   90.00
_cell.angle_gamma   90.00
#
_symmetry.space_group_name_H-M   'P 1'
#
loop_
_entity.id
_entity.type
_entity.pdbx_description
1 polymer ?
#
loop_
_entity_poly.entity_id
_entity_poly.type
_entity_poly.pdbx_seq_one_letter_code
_entity_poly.pdbx_strand_id
1 'polypeptide(L)'
;MSKPLLSGLFGTMSGTPFLLRSADIKLTPATHMYFDFPESRTPGEVKAATWMPPISLEKCYSMEINDYSPESTVLGVQGCFWSDQFIHGTVLQEIDYLNENRSENYAEYFTFPRLLALSEVAWCRQSDRNYSDFRCRLSHHFNRLDFKNCHYRVPEPIIEQMNPTATGAIEFTLSPAVADADIRYTTDGSYPTVHSPLYTTPVTVNDKSDFRAITVVNPRHYSLPIYFAPDYSGYKQYGEYTAEWKPLNVQPYLTPWRFECTGKISGNGTYTVSFIYTKGETPFRLGTLKLYKRDELLAEVPQSVLINANSPVATYRFTVDSFEAGTPFFIEVEACGEKGNDTSGLVFINKVTQ
;
A
#
# COMPACT_ATOMS: atom_id res chain seq x y z
N MET A 1 4.63 45.84 -18.68
CA MET A 1 3.44 44.96 -18.86
C MET A 1 3.78 43.64 -18.22
N SER A 2 3.16 43.35 -17.08
CA SER A 2 3.35 42.10 -16.34
C SER A 2 2.67 40.95 -17.10
N LYS A 3 3.43 39.92 -17.48
CA LYS A 3 2.89 38.69 -18.06
C LYS A 3 2.03 37.96 -17.01
N PRO A 4 0.89 37.37 -17.37
CA PRO A 4 0.08 36.61 -16.43
C PRO A 4 0.81 35.34 -16.00
N LEU A 5 0.90 35.11 -14.69
CA LEU A 5 1.31 33.86 -14.11
C LEU A 5 0.17 32.84 -14.33
N LEU A 6 0.36 31.87 -15.20
CA LEU A 6 -0.51 30.70 -15.28
C LEU A 6 -0.02 29.65 -14.27
N SER A 7 -0.72 29.53 -13.16
CA SER A 7 -0.52 28.46 -12.19
C SER A 7 -1.32 27.23 -12.64
N GLY A 8 -0.62 26.11 -12.88
CA GLY A 8 -1.20 24.78 -12.99
C GLY A 8 -1.53 24.32 -14.41
N LEU A 9 -0.65 23.51 -14.97
CA LEU A 9 -1.02 22.56 -16.03
C LEU A 9 -1.47 21.27 -15.34
N PHE A 10 -2.79 21.03 -15.33
CA PHE A 10 -3.33 19.71 -15.02
C PHE A 10 -2.86 18.74 -16.10
N GLY A 11 -2.11 17.70 -15.69
CA GLY A 11 -1.66 16.69 -16.62
C GLY A 11 -2.84 15.99 -17.29
N THR A 12 -2.94 16.13 -18.61
CA THR A 12 -3.91 15.35 -19.39
C THR A 12 -3.45 13.88 -19.45
N MET A 13 -4.38 12.96 -19.30
CA MET A 13 -4.16 11.51 -19.40
C MET A 13 -3.78 11.04 -20.83
N SER A 14 -3.67 11.91 -21.80
CA SER A 14 -3.26 11.61 -23.17
C SER A 14 -2.07 12.48 -23.53
N GLY A 15 -0.97 11.84 -23.91
CA GLY A 15 0.35 12.41 -24.16
C GLY A 15 0.47 13.43 -25.31
N THR A 16 -0.38 14.45 -25.32
CA THR A 16 -0.23 15.60 -26.22
C THR A 16 0.23 16.77 -25.38
N PRO A 17 1.46 17.28 -25.55
CA PRO A 17 1.92 18.46 -24.83
C PRO A 17 1.09 19.68 -25.28
N PHE A 18 0.46 20.36 -24.32
CA PHE A 18 -0.12 21.66 -24.55
C PHE A 18 1.03 22.66 -24.77
N LEU A 19 1.20 23.09 -25.99
CA LEU A 19 2.15 24.14 -26.38
C LEU A 19 1.63 25.49 -25.88
N LEU A 20 2.02 25.88 -24.68
CA LEU A 20 1.92 27.28 -24.24
C LEU A 20 3.14 28.03 -24.76
N ARG A 21 2.97 28.76 -25.87
CA ARG A 21 4.01 29.62 -26.39
C ARG A 21 4.24 30.81 -25.44
N SER A 22 5.49 30.96 -24.98
CA SER A 22 6.05 32.14 -24.29
C SER A 22 5.44 32.55 -22.95
N ALA A 23 5.14 31.59 -22.02
CA ALA A 23 4.76 31.90 -20.64
C ALA A 23 5.79 31.36 -19.68
N ASP A 24 5.99 32.05 -18.55
CA ASP A 24 6.68 31.49 -17.37
C ASP A 24 5.79 30.47 -16.70
N ILE A 25 6.25 29.24 -16.51
CA ILE A 25 5.44 28.14 -15.98
C ILE A 25 6.02 27.54 -14.71
N LYS A 26 5.14 27.07 -13.82
CA LYS A 26 5.47 26.13 -12.74
C LYS A 26 4.95 24.75 -13.12
N LEU A 27 5.80 23.75 -13.02
CA LEU A 27 5.44 22.37 -13.34
C LEU A 27 4.86 21.67 -12.10
N THR A 28 3.70 21.05 -12.28
CA THR A 28 3.01 20.29 -11.24
C THR A 28 2.46 18.99 -11.83
N PRO A 29 3.33 18.11 -12.38
CA PRO A 29 2.85 16.92 -13.05
C PRO A 29 2.23 15.94 -12.05
N ALA A 30 0.95 15.62 -12.23
CA ALA A 30 0.23 14.71 -11.37
C ALA A 30 0.92 13.34 -11.26
N THR A 31 1.49 12.86 -12.37
CA THR A 31 2.16 11.55 -12.44
C THR A 31 3.44 11.42 -11.60
N HIS A 32 3.99 12.53 -11.10
CA HIS A 32 5.25 12.55 -10.34
C HIS A 32 5.14 13.28 -9.01
N MET A 33 4.28 14.30 -8.92
CA MET A 33 4.32 15.30 -7.84
C MET A 33 3.00 15.45 -7.08
N TYR A 34 2.05 14.49 -7.22
CA TYR A 34 0.85 14.44 -6.40
C TYR A 34 1.11 13.54 -5.19
N PHE A 35 1.35 14.17 -4.05
CA PHE A 35 1.73 13.49 -2.80
C PHE A 35 0.54 12.88 -2.05
N ASP A 36 -0.68 13.14 -2.47
CA ASP A 36 -1.90 12.47 -2.01
C ASP A 36 -2.09 11.07 -2.62
N PHE A 37 -1.19 10.62 -3.52
CA PHE A 37 -1.14 9.25 -3.99
C PHE A 37 -0.22 8.37 -3.13
N PRO A 38 -0.57 7.09 -2.92
CA PRO A 38 0.29 6.17 -2.20
C PRO A 38 1.60 5.92 -2.97
N GLU A 39 2.65 5.50 -2.28
CA GLU A 39 3.91 5.13 -2.93
C GLU A 39 3.89 3.71 -3.49
N SER A 40 3.06 2.84 -2.93
CA SER A 40 2.92 1.45 -3.35
C SER A 40 1.46 0.98 -3.29
N ARG A 41 1.21 -0.26 -3.72
CA ARG A 41 -0.05 -0.98 -3.49
C ARG A 41 0.15 -2.16 -2.53
N THR A 42 1.22 -2.13 -1.78
CA THR A 42 1.50 -3.15 -0.76
C THR A 42 0.36 -3.15 0.27
N PRO A 43 -0.14 -4.33 0.68
CA PRO A 43 -1.08 -4.41 1.79
C PRO A 43 -0.53 -3.71 3.03
N GLY A 44 -1.36 -2.88 3.66
CA GLY A 44 -0.95 -2.00 4.77
C GLY A 44 -0.48 -0.60 4.32
N GLU A 45 -0.38 -0.33 3.01
CA GLU A 45 -0.17 1.04 2.56
C GLU A 45 -1.37 1.91 2.93
N VAL A 46 -1.09 3.13 3.34
CA VAL A 46 -2.13 4.08 3.71
C VAL A 46 -3.01 4.37 2.50
N LYS A 47 -4.32 4.22 2.68
CA LYS A 47 -5.27 4.48 1.60
C LYS A 47 -5.26 5.96 1.24
N ALA A 48 -5.27 6.22 -0.05
CA ALA A 48 -5.16 7.53 -0.65
C ALA A 48 -5.87 7.55 -1.99
N ALA A 49 -5.65 8.59 -2.79
CA ALA A 49 -6.18 8.67 -4.15
C ALA A 49 -5.74 7.46 -5.00
N THR A 50 -6.68 6.85 -5.73
CA THR A 50 -6.45 5.59 -6.47
C THR A 50 -6.68 5.69 -7.97
N TRP A 51 -7.11 6.86 -8.49
CA TRP A 51 -7.43 7.08 -9.91
C TRP A 51 -6.20 7.12 -10.83
N MET A 52 -4.97 7.14 -10.26
CA MET A 52 -3.71 6.94 -10.97
C MET A 52 -2.88 5.82 -10.30
N PRO A 53 -1.83 5.31 -10.97
CA PRO A 53 -0.86 4.42 -10.34
C PRO A 53 -0.16 5.08 -9.14
N PRO A 54 0.37 4.30 -8.19
CA PRO A 54 1.20 4.78 -7.10
C PRO A 54 2.38 5.62 -7.61
N ILE A 55 2.78 6.59 -6.79
CA ILE A 55 3.90 7.48 -7.10
C ILE A 55 5.01 7.21 -6.09
N SER A 56 5.93 6.32 -6.44
CA SER A 56 7.06 5.98 -5.58
C SER A 56 8.06 7.14 -5.45
N LEU A 57 8.93 7.06 -4.45
CA LEU A 57 10.04 7.98 -4.27
C LEU A 57 10.90 8.09 -5.54
N GLU A 58 11.23 6.96 -6.16
CA GLU A 58 12.00 6.90 -7.40
C GLU A 58 11.26 7.60 -8.55
N LYS A 59 9.95 7.38 -8.64
CA LYS A 59 9.11 8.04 -9.64
C LYS A 59 9.12 9.56 -9.48
N CYS A 60 9.05 10.07 -8.24
CA CYS A 60 9.19 11.51 -7.99
C CYS A 60 10.57 12.03 -8.43
N TYR A 61 11.63 11.31 -8.09
CA TYR A 61 13.00 11.68 -8.41
C TYR A 61 13.28 11.63 -9.93
N SER A 62 12.64 10.73 -10.67
CA SER A 62 12.82 10.54 -12.11
C SER A 62 12.20 11.65 -12.97
N MET A 63 11.50 12.62 -12.39
CA MET A 63 10.89 13.72 -13.14
C MET A 63 11.94 14.50 -13.91
N GLU A 64 11.73 14.67 -15.22
CA GLU A 64 12.56 15.45 -16.13
C GLU A 64 11.87 16.75 -16.49
N ILE A 65 12.50 17.87 -16.13
CA ILE A 65 11.91 19.21 -16.34
C ILE A 65 11.81 19.55 -17.82
N ASN A 66 12.81 19.15 -18.60
CA ASN A 66 12.92 19.49 -20.02
C ASN A 66 11.84 18.83 -20.91
N ASP A 67 11.26 17.72 -20.46
CA ASP A 67 10.24 17.01 -21.22
C ASP A 67 8.90 17.76 -21.29
N TYR A 68 8.69 18.74 -20.40
CA TYR A 68 7.41 19.40 -20.25
C TYR A 68 7.29 20.73 -21.00
N SER A 69 8.39 21.39 -21.29
CA SER A 69 8.33 22.68 -22.00
C SER A 69 9.67 23.09 -22.62
N PRO A 70 9.99 22.65 -23.84
CA PRO A 70 11.23 23.05 -24.50
C PRO A 70 11.25 24.54 -24.92
N GLU A 71 10.08 25.17 -25.02
CA GLU A 71 9.96 26.57 -25.53
C GLU A 71 9.54 27.59 -24.45
N SER A 72 9.33 27.14 -23.19
CA SER A 72 8.88 28.02 -22.10
C SER A 72 9.90 28.08 -20.98
N THR A 73 9.94 29.24 -20.29
CA THR A 73 10.77 29.36 -19.09
C THR A 73 10.12 28.61 -17.92
N VAL A 74 10.72 27.52 -17.47
CA VAL A 74 10.30 26.82 -16.26
C VAL A 74 10.84 27.56 -15.05
N LEU A 75 9.95 28.14 -14.25
CA LEU A 75 10.30 28.84 -13.00
C LEU A 75 10.59 27.90 -11.86
N GLY A 76 10.09 26.65 -11.92
CA GLY A 76 10.28 25.65 -10.90
C GLY A 76 9.25 24.55 -10.96
N VAL A 77 9.34 23.63 -9.98
CA VAL A 77 8.43 22.49 -9.79
C VAL A 77 7.67 22.65 -8.49
N GLN A 78 6.48 22.05 -8.43
CA GLN A 78 5.62 22.10 -7.27
C GLN A 78 5.04 20.71 -7.02
N GLY A 79 5.03 20.26 -5.75
CA GLY A 79 4.27 19.12 -5.30
C GLY A 79 2.87 19.54 -4.86
N CYS A 80 1.87 18.72 -5.12
CA CYS A 80 0.51 18.90 -4.64
C CYS A 80 0.18 17.85 -3.58
N PHE A 81 -0.56 18.29 -2.58
CA PHE A 81 -1.11 17.45 -1.54
C PHE A 81 -2.59 17.84 -1.32
N TRP A 82 -3.50 16.96 -1.75
CA TRP A 82 -4.92 17.19 -1.68
C TRP A 82 -5.48 16.53 -0.41
N SER A 83 -6.14 17.31 0.42
CA SER A 83 -6.61 16.88 1.74
C SER A 83 -8.01 16.27 1.75
N ASP A 84 -8.71 16.24 0.64
CA ASP A 84 -10.06 15.70 0.50
C ASP A 84 -10.16 14.22 0.91
N GLN A 85 -9.10 13.44 0.69
CA GLN A 85 -9.03 12.03 1.07
C GLN A 85 -8.91 11.83 2.60
N PHE A 86 -8.52 12.86 3.35
CA PHE A 86 -8.28 12.79 4.81
C PHE A 86 -9.47 13.21 5.64
N ILE A 87 -10.32 14.07 5.08
CA ILE A 87 -11.43 14.68 5.81
C ILE A 87 -12.55 13.67 6.07
N HIS A 88 -12.66 12.64 5.26
CA HIS A 88 -13.75 11.67 5.33
C HIS A 88 -13.52 10.48 6.27
N GLY A 89 -12.48 10.48 7.07
CA GLY A 89 -12.35 9.63 8.28
C GLY A 89 -12.25 8.11 8.09
N THR A 90 -12.27 7.61 6.87
CA THR A 90 -12.41 6.17 6.59
C THR A 90 -11.10 5.39 6.52
N VAL A 91 -9.94 6.06 6.62
CA VAL A 91 -8.67 5.47 6.18
C VAL A 91 -7.68 5.16 7.30
N LEU A 92 -7.91 5.65 8.52
CA LEU A 92 -6.82 5.78 9.50
C LEU A 92 -6.76 4.69 10.58
N GLN A 93 -7.47 3.57 10.43
CA GLN A 93 -7.49 2.52 11.47
C GLN A 93 -6.35 1.51 11.39
N GLU A 94 -5.54 1.51 10.34
CA GLU A 94 -4.61 0.40 10.07
C GLU A 94 -3.13 0.66 10.43
N ILE A 95 -2.76 1.87 10.84
CA ILE A 95 -1.36 2.15 11.24
C ILE A 95 -1.35 2.80 12.63
N ASP A 96 -1.08 2.00 13.65
CA ASP A 96 -1.15 2.41 15.07
C ASP A 96 -0.31 3.64 15.42
N TYR A 97 0.86 3.82 14.84
CA TYR A 97 1.72 4.98 15.13
C TYR A 97 1.23 6.29 14.49
N LEU A 98 0.32 6.24 13.52
CA LEU A 98 -0.31 7.42 12.93
C LEU A 98 -1.54 7.90 13.73
N ASN A 99 -1.98 7.14 14.72
CA ASN A 99 -3.23 7.37 15.44
C ASN A 99 -3.20 8.53 16.44
N GLU A 100 -2.05 8.94 16.93
CA GLU A 100 -1.97 9.94 18.04
C GLU A 100 -2.16 11.39 17.56
N ASN A 101 -1.89 11.74 16.27
CA ASN A 101 -2.16 13.05 15.67
C ASN A 101 -2.49 12.89 14.17
N ARG A 102 -3.69 12.48 13.90
CA ARG A 102 -4.11 11.91 12.59
C ARG A 102 -3.82 12.76 11.35
N SER A 103 -3.97 14.08 11.42
CA SER A 103 -3.85 14.91 10.21
C SER A 103 -2.40 15.27 9.86
N GLU A 104 -1.59 15.58 10.86
CA GLU A 104 -0.19 15.98 10.64
C GLU A 104 0.67 14.78 10.29
N ASN A 105 0.59 13.69 11.04
CA ASN A 105 1.32 12.46 10.79
C ASN A 105 1.06 11.90 9.40
N TYR A 106 -0.19 11.99 8.95
CA TYR A 106 -0.59 11.55 7.63
C TYR A 106 0.05 12.41 6.53
N ALA A 107 -0.02 13.73 6.65
CA ALA A 107 0.60 14.65 5.71
C ALA A 107 2.11 14.44 5.62
N GLU A 108 2.77 14.24 6.75
CA GLU A 108 4.20 13.96 6.84
C GLU A 108 4.55 12.63 6.16
N TYR A 109 3.81 11.56 6.44
CA TYR A 109 4.00 10.25 5.83
C TYR A 109 3.91 10.29 4.31
N PHE A 110 2.91 10.98 3.77
CA PHE A 110 2.75 11.10 2.31
C PHE A 110 3.72 12.08 1.67
N THR A 111 4.21 13.04 2.42
CA THR A 111 5.10 14.08 1.89
C THR A 111 6.56 13.64 1.94
N PHE A 112 7.02 13.05 3.02
CA PHE A 112 8.39 12.61 3.19
C PHE A 112 8.56 11.10 2.95
N PRO A 113 9.59 10.68 2.19
CA PRO A 113 10.75 11.46 1.71
C PRO A 113 10.56 12.11 0.32
N ARG A 114 9.38 12.02 -0.34
CA ARG A 114 9.15 12.54 -1.70
C ARG A 114 9.42 14.03 -1.85
N LEU A 115 9.18 14.82 -0.81
CA LEU A 115 9.52 16.26 -0.81
C LEU A 115 11.02 16.50 -0.90
N LEU A 116 11.85 15.58 -0.37
CA LEU A 116 13.31 15.66 -0.53
C LEU A 116 13.71 15.39 -1.99
N ALA A 117 13.05 14.43 -2.65
CA ALA A 117 13.24 14.17 -4.07
C ALA A 117 12.83 15.38 -4.92
N LEU A 118 11.66 15.98 -4.64
CA LEU A 118 11.22 17.21 -5.32
C LEU A 118 12.22 18.34 -5.13
N SER A 119 12.79 18.50 -3.94
CA SER A 119 13.80 19.53 -3.67
C SER A 119 15.03 19.35 -4.54
N GLU A 120 15.50 18.12 -4.71
CA GLU A 120 16.66 17.85 -5.57
C GLU A 120 16.32 18.04 -7.05
N VAL A 121 15.13 17.62 -7.49
CA VAL A 121 14.64 17.90 -8.87
C VAL A 121 14.59 19.39 -9.14
N ALA A 122 14.20 20.20 -8.15
CA ALA A 122 14.07 21.65 -8.32
C ALA A 122 15.42 22.39 -8.36
N TRP A 123 16.43 21.91 -7.62
CA TRP A 123 17.66 22.66 -7.38
C TRP A 123 18.90 22.08 -8.07
N CYS A 124 18.87 20.79 -8.48
CA CYS A 124 19.97 20.15 -9.17
C CYS A 124 19.73 20.07 -10.67
N ARG A 125 20.76 20.27 -11.44
CA ARG A 125 20.69 20.01 -12.89
C ARG A 125 20.36 18.55 -13.13
N GLN A 126 19.55 18.26 -14.11
CA GLN A 126 19.16 16.90 -14.45
C GLN A 126 20.36 15.96 -14.70
N SER A 127 21.41 16.49 -15.40
CA SER A 127 22.67 15.76 -15.64
C SER A 127 23.43 15.37 -14.39
N ASP A 128 23.22 16.10 -13.30
CA ASP A 128 23.99 15.96 -12.06
C ASP A 128 23.21 15.11 -11.01
N ARG A 129 21.97 14.74 -11.34
CA ARG A 129 21.15 13.93 -10.44
C ARG A 129 21.49 12.45 -10.53
N ASN A 130 21.62 11.82 -9.37
CA ASN A 130 21.87 10.38 -9.25
C ASN A 130 21.01 9.81 -8.12
N TYR A 131 20.07 8.94 -8.46
CA TYR A 131 19.11 8.38 -7.51
C TYR A 131 19.81 7.49 -6.45
N SER A 132 20.83 6.74 -6.83
CA SER A 132 21.60 5.93 -5.87
C SER A 132 22.32 6.79 -4.83
N ASP A 133 22.95 7.88 -5.27
CA ASP A 133 23.57 8.85 -4.36
C ASP A 133 22.52 9.56 -3.48
N PHE A 134 21.40 9.96 -4.06
CA PHE A 134 20.28 10.52 -3.29
C PHE A 134 19.84 9.58 -2.17
N ARG A 135 19.67 8.29 -2.45
CA ARG A 135 19.29 7.29 -1.44
C ARG A 135 20.33 7.18 -0.31
N CYS A 136 21.61 7.21 -0.65
CA CYS A 136 22.68 7.19 0.37
C CYS A 136 22.58 8.38 1.33
N ARG A 137 22.12 9.54 0.84
CA ARG A 137 21.96 10.75 1.66
C ARG A 137 20.67 10.77 2.49
N LEU A 138 19.70 9.88 2.22
CA LEU A 138 18.45 9.80 2.97
C LEU A 138 18.66 9.52 4.46
N SER A 139 19.67 8.73 4.85
CA SER A 139 19.96 8.44 6.25
C SER A 139 20.21 9.73 7.06
N HIS A 140 20.93 10.68 6.50
CA HIS A 140 21.16 11.97 7.13
C HIS A 140 19.88 12.83 7.22
N HIS A 141 19.02 12.73 6.23
CA HIS A 141 17.74 13.42 6.26
C HIS A 141 16.77 12.78 7.27
N PHE A 142 16.73 11.46 7.36
CA PHE A 142 15.91 10.75 8.33
C PHE A 142 16.32 11.07 9.77
N ASN A 143 17.62 11.14 10.07
CA ASN A 143 18.10 11.61 11.38
C ASN A 143 17.58 13.02 11.74
N ARG A 144 17.48 13.93 10.75
CA ARG A 144 16.91 15.27 10.95
C ARG A 144 15.39 15.25 11.13
N LEU A 145 14.68 14.38 10.40
CA LEU A 145 13.24 14.19 10.54
C LEU A 145 12.91 13.55 11.88
N ASP A 146 13.68 12.56 12.33
CA ASP A 146 13.59 11.96 13.67
C ASP A 146 13.75 13.01 14.78
N PHE A 147 14.77 13.88 14.67
CA PHE A 147 14.98 14.97 15.61
C PHE A 147 13.79 15.93 15.67
N LYS A 148 13.07 16.10 14.56
CA LYS A 148 11.85 16.91 14.48
C LYS A 148 10.59 16.12 14.84
N ASN A 149 10.70 14.85 15.20
CA ASN A 149 9.58 13.95 15.46
C ASN A 149 8.61 13.84 14.26
N CYS A 150 9.12 13.88 13.04
CA CYS A 150 8.36 13.79 11.81
C CYS A 150 8.06 12.33 11.46
N HIS A 151 6.84 12.03 11.03
CA HIS A 151 6.36 10.69 10.67
C HIS A 151 6.52 10.44 9.17
N TYR A 152 7.74 10.19 8.73
CA TYR A 152 8.06 9.92 7.33
C TYR A 152 7.87 8.45 6.95
N ARG A 153 7.60 8.21 5.68
CA ARG A 153 7.58 6.86 5.10
C ARG A 153 9.00 6.36 4.88
N VAL A 154 9.27 5.13 5.32
CA VAL A 154 10.54 4.44 5.04
C VAL A 154 10.37 3.61 3.76
N PRO A 155 11.27 3.73 2.76
CA PRO A 155 11.23 2.89 1.57
C PRO A 155 11.53 1.43 1.87
N GLU A 156 10.86 0.52 1.16
CA GLU A 156 11.09 -0.92 1.25
C GLU A 156 12.51 -1.30 0.79
N PRO A 157 13.06 -2.45 1.23
CA PRO A 157 14.34 -2.95 0.73
C PRO A 157 14.32 -3.12 -0.79
N ILE A 158 15.48 -2.99 -1.41
CA ILE A 158 15.62 -3.15 -2.85
C ILE A 158 15.93 -4.61 -3.15
N ILE A 159 15.18 -5.18 -4.08
CA ILE A 159 15.50 -6.49 -4.64
C ILE A 159 16.54 -6.29 -5.73
N GLU A 160 17.78 -6.62 -5.44
CA GLU A 160 18.87 -6.56 -6.43
C GLU A 160 18.77 -7.73 -7.41
N GLN A 161 18.45 -8.92 -6.88
CA GLN A 161 18.27 -10.14 -7.68
C GLN A 161 17.16 -11.01 -7.09
N MET A 162 16.45 -11.68 -7.99
CA MET A 162 15.46 -12.70 -7.69
C MET A 162 15.64 -13.84 -8.70
N ASN A 163 16.35 -14.88 -8.31
CA ASN A 163 16.78 -15.95 -9.21
C ASN A 163 16.16 -17.30 -8.84
N PRO A 164 15.62 -18.05 -9.79
CA PRO A 164 15.23 -19.43 -9.54
C PRO A 164 16.47 -20.29 -9.30
N THR A 165 16.40 -21.15 -8.29
CA THR A 165 17.42 -22.15 -8.01
C THR A 165 17.19 -23.43 -8.84
N ALA A 166 18.18 -24.32 -8.88
CA ALA A 166 18.06 -25.61 -9.55
C ALA A 166 16.95 -26.52 -8.98
N THR A 167 16.51 -26.27 -7.74
CA THR A 167 15.43 -27.00 -7.07
C THR A 167 14.05 -26.38 -7.28
N GLY A 168 13.95 -25.26 -8.03
CA GLY A 168 12.71 -24.52 -8.25
C GLY A 168 12.37 -23.51 -7.14
N ALA A 169 13.16 -23.44 -6.07
CA ALA A 169 13.05 -22.38 -5.06
C ALA A 169 13.57 -21.04 -5.63
N ILE A 170 13.30 -19.95 -4.94
CA ILE A 170 13.67 -18.60 -5.38
C ILE A 170 14.64 -18.00 -4.36
N GLU A 171 15.79 -17.55 -4.85
CA GLU A 171 16.79 -16.85 -4.05
C GLU A 171 16.66 -15.33 -4.22
N PHE A 172 16.62 -14.60 -3.10
CA PHE A 172 16.55 -13.16 -3.03
C PHE A 172 17.87 -12.57 -2.56
N THR A 173 18.39 -11.63 -3.35
CA THR A 173 19.49 -10.75 -2.94
C THR A 173 18.93 -9.35 -2.74
N LEU A 174 19.11 -8.80 -1.53
CA LEU A 174 18.59 -7.49 -1.15
C LEU A 174 19.70 -6.50 -0.83
N SER A 175 19.40 -5.22 -1.03
CA SER A 175 20.17 -4.11 -0.47
C SER A 175 19.26 -3.15 0.30
N PRO A 176 19.79 -2.42 1.29
CA PRO A 176 19.00 -1.44 2.02
C PRO A 176 18.63 -0.27 1.12
N ALA A 177 17.38 0.17 1.20
CA ALA A 177 16.91 1.36 0.49
C ALA A 177 17.53 2.66 1.04
N VAL A 178 17.97 2.61 2.30
CA VAL A 178 18.56 3.72 3.04
C VAL A 178 19.91 3.24 3.58
N ALA A 179 20.97 4.03 3.44
CA ALA A 179 22.27 3.70 3.99
C ALA A 179 22.18 3.50 5.52
N ASP A 180 22.93 2.55 6.03
CA ASP A 180 23.01 2.20 7.45
C ASP A 180 21.71 1.65 8.08
N ALA A 181 20.67 1.38 7.27
CA ALA A 181 19.47 0.75 7.76
C ALA A 181 19.58 -0.78 7.76
N ASP A 182 18.99 -1.42 8.76
CA ASP A 182 18.84 -2.88 8.81
C ASP A 182 17.76 -3.37 7.83
N ILE A 183 17.95 -4.58 7.31
CA ILE A 183 16.87 -5.31 6.65
C ILE A 183 16.47 -6.46 7.57
N ARG A 184 15.18 -6.54 7.91
CA ARG A 184 14.59 -7.65 8.66
C ARG A 184 13.65 -8.43 7.76
N TYR A 185 13.59 -9.76 7.91
CA TYR A 185 12.82 -10.59 6.99
C TYR A 185 12.13 -11.78 7.66
N THR A 186 11.18 -12.37 6.96
CA THR A 186 10.53 -13.66 7.27
C THR A 186 10.41 -14.50 6.00
N THR A 187 10.27 -15.81 6.17
CA THR A 187 10.17 -16.79 5.07
C THR A 187 8.92 -17.69 5.16
N ASP A 188 7.96 -17.28 5.98
CA ASP A 188 6.74 -18.01 6.27
C ASP A 188 5.47 -17.20 5.92
N GLY A 189 5.64 -16.05 5.24
CA GLY A 189 4.56 -15.14 4.89
C GLY A 189 4.07 -14.25 6.05
N SER A 190 4.64 -14.40 7.25
CA SER A 190 4.35 -13.47 8.36
C SER A 190 4.96 -12.09 8.11
N TYR A 191 4.38 -11.05 8.74
CA TYR A 191 4.93 -9.70 8.64
C TYR A 191 6.18 -9.58 9.51
N PRO A 192 7.34 -9.15 8.93
CA PRO A 192 8.54 -8.91 9.71
C PRO A 192 8.34 -7.78 10.71
N THR A 193 8.99 -7.89 11.85
CA THR A 193 9.08 -6.85 12.87
C THR A 193 10.54 -6.41 13.02
N VAL A 194 10.79 -5.40 13.82
CA VAL A 194 12.16 -4.95 14.17
C VAL A 194 12.97 -6.04 14.88
N HIS A 195 12.32 -7.10 15.39
CA HIS A 195 12.95 -8.23 16.07
C HIS A 195 13.11 -9.47 15.17
N SER A 196 12.58 -9.43 13.94
CA SER A 196 12.75 -10.53 12.97
C SER A 196 14.23 -10.73 12.60
N PRO A 197 14.60 -11.88 12.02
CA PRO A 197 15.97 -12.15 11.59
C PRO A 197 16.59 -11.02 10.77
N LEU A 198 17.85 -10.72 11.04
CA LEU A 198 18.62 -9.74 10.29
C LEU A 198 19.07 -10.36 8.96
N TYR A 199 18.82 -9.65 7.87
CA TYR A 199 19.32 -10.04 6.55
C TYR A 199 20.83 -9.76 6.44
N THR A 200 21.61 -10.80 6.20
CA THR A 200 23.08 -10.71 6.03
C THR A 200 23.57 -11.44 4.79
N THR A 201 22.80 -12.37 4.27
CA THR A 201 23.13 -13.21 3.11
C THR A 201 21.87 -13.46 2.29
N PRO A 202 21.98 -13.82 0.99
CA PRO A 202 20.84 -14.20 0.17
C PRO A 202 19.93 -15.24 0.84
N VAL A 203 18.63 -15.08 0.66
CA VAL A 203 17.59 -15.91 1.29
C VAL A 203 16.83 -16.67 0.23
N THR A 204 16.66 -17.98 0.46
CA THR A 204 15.93 -18.86 -0.46
C THR A 204 14.58 -19.25 0.15
N VAL A 205 13.51 -19.19 -0.66
CA VAL A 205 12.15 -19.63 -0.30
C VAL A 205 11.56 -20.49 -1.41
N ASN A 206 10.65 -21.39 -1.06
CA ASN A 206 9.96 -22.23 -2.05
C ASN A 206 8.86 -21.46 -2.79
N ASP A 207 8.18 -20.55 -2.10
CA ASP A 207 7.18 -19.66 -2.67
C ASP A 207 7.55 -18.20 -2.36
N LYS A 208 7.62 -17.36 -3.39
CA LYS A 208 7.91 -15.92 -3.22
C LYS A 208 6.87 -15.23 -2.34
N SER A 209 5.64 -15.72 -2.30
CA SER A 209 4.59 -15.15 -1.45
C SER A 209 4.83 -15.37 0.04
N ASP A 210 5.73 -16.28 0.42
CA ASP A 210 6.17 -16.48 1.79
C ASP A 210 7.27 -15.50 2.22
N PHE A 211 7.95 -14.86 1.26
CA PHE A 211 9.02 -13.93 1.55
C PHE A 211 8.49 -12.53 1.87
N ARG A 212 8.91 -11.99 3.00
CA ARG A 212 8.66 -10.60 3.41
C ARG A 212 9.95 -10.01 3.94
N ALA A 213 10.20 -8.74 3.61
CA ALA A 213 11.36 -8.02 4.16
C ALA A 213 11.02 -6.54 4.34
N ILE A 214 11.52 -5.94 5.41
CA ILE A 214 11.36 -4.52 5.75
C ILE A 214 12.71 -3.84 5.90
N THR A 215 12.75 -2.55 5.60
CA THR A 215 13.85 -1.65 5.99
C THR A 215 13.56 -1.13 7.40
N VAL A 216 14.52 -1.21 8.30
CA VAL A 216 14.42 -0.68 9.67
C VAL A 216 15.46 0.42 9.85
N VAL A 217 15.01 1.67 9.90
CA VAL A 217 15.87 2.84 10.19
C VAL A 217 16.12 2.93 11.69
N ASN A 218 15.07 2.75 12.47
CA ASN A 218 15.12 2.67 13.93
C ASN A 218 13.86 1.92 14.43
N PRO A 219 13.74 1.59 15.73
CA PRO A 219 12.59 0.83 16.24
C PRO A 219 11.22 1.49 16.03
N ARG A 220 11.17 2.80 15.77
CA ARG A 220 9.94 3.56 15.52
C ARG A 220 9.63 3.75 14.04
N HIS A 221 10.64 3.69 13.18
CA HIS A 221 10.53 3.94 11.74
C HIS A 221 11.06 2.74 10.94
N TYR A 222 10.14 2.01 10.35
CA TYR A 222 10.39 0.87 9.46
C TYR A 222 9.42 0.89 8.29
N SER A 223 9.80 0.23 7.21
CA SER A 223 9.00 0.22 5.98
C SER A 223 7.84 -0.77 6.06
N LEU A 224 6.92 -0.64 5.12
CA LEU A 224 6.07 -1.76 4.72
C LEU A 224 6.94 -2.90 4.18
N PRO A 225 6.44 -4.16 4.21
CA PRO A 225 7.21 -5.27 3.70
C PRO A 225 7.21 -5.31 2.18
N ILE A 226 8.29 -5.83 1.59
CA ILE A 226 8.23 -6.39 0.24
C ILE A 226 7.08 -7.40 0.22
N TYR A 227 6.20 -7.28 -0.78
CA TYR A 227 5.01 -8.09 -0.89
C TYR A 227 4.88 -8.70 -2.28
N PHE A 228 4.74 -10.01 -2.31
CA PHE A 228 4.33 -10.75 -3.49
C PHE A 228 2.95 -11.35 -3.21
N ALA A 229 1.99 -11.03 -4.08
CA ALA A 229 0.67 -11.63 -3.98
C ALA A 229 0.78 -13.16 -4.13
N PRO A 230 0.08 -13.94 -3.31
CA PRO A 230 -0.06 -15.37 -3.52
C PRO A 230 -0.67 -15.69 -4.90
N ASP A 231 -0.44 -16.89 -5.42
CA ASP A 231 -1.13 -17.34 -6.61
C ASP A 231 -2.58 -17.70 -6.27
N TYR A 232 -3.50 -16.87 -6.78
CA TYR A 232 -4.94 -17.05 -6.57
C TYR A 232 -5.62 -17.89 -7.66
N SER A 233 -4.87 -18.40 -8.63
CA SER A 233 -5.42 -19.09 -9.81
C SER A 233 -6.27 -20.31 -9.44
N GLY A 234 -5.90 -21.02 -8.38
CA GLY A 234 -6.62 -22.17 -7.84
C GLY A 234 -7.94 -21.82 -7.12
N TYR A 235 -8.24 -20.52 -6.91
CA TYR A 235 -9.39 -20.09 -6.12
C TYR A 235 -10.44 -19.30 -6.93
N LYS A 236 -10.31 -19.26 -8.26
CA LYS A 236 -11.22 -18.49 -9.14
C LYS A 236 -12.70 -18.86 -9.01
N GLN A 237 -13.01 -20.09 -8.60
CA GLN A 237 -14.39 -20.53 -8.35
C GLN A 237 -15.06 -19.77 -7.19
N TYR A 238 -14.31 -19.11 -6.32
CA TYR A 238 -14.83 -18.32 -5.20
C TYR A 238 -15.05 -16.85 -5.55
N GLY A 239 -14.75 -16.44 -6.80
CA GLY A 239 -14.92 -15.07 -7.29
C GLY A 239 -13.64 -14.26 -7.32
N GLU A 240 -13.75 -12.97 -7.00
CA GLU A 240 -12.63 -12.03 -7.03
C GLU A 240 -11.92 -11.97 -5.68
N TYR A 241 -10.60 -12.02 -5.72
CA TYR A 241 -9.78 -11.78 -4.53
C TYR A 241 -10.07 -10.41 -3.94
N THR A 242 -10.23 -10.34 -2.64
CA THR A 242 -10.62 -9.13 -1.93
C THR A 242 -9.64 -8.76 -0.83
N ALA A 243 -9.25 -9.74 -0.02
CA ALA A 243 -8.35 -9.53 1.10
C ALA A 243 -7.65 -10.83 1.50
N GLU A 244 -6.66 -10.71 2.37
CA GLU A 244 -6.07 -11.83 3.08
C GLU A 244 -5.98 -11.52 4.57
N TRP A 245 -6.07 -12.52 5.44
CA TRP A 245 -5.67 -12.39 6.82
C TRP A 245 -4.27 -12.93 7.01
N LYS A 246 -3.55 -12.31 7.90
CA LYS A 246 -2.19 -12.66 8.32
C LYS A 246 -2.14 -12.81 9.83
N PRO A 247 -1.14 -13.51 10.38
CA PRO A 247 -1.00 -13.69 11.82
C PRO A 247 -1.11 -12.41 12.66
N LEU A 248 -0.62 -11.29 12.16
CA LEU A 248 -0.72 -9.99 12.86
C LEU A 248 -2.15 -9.43 12.96
N ASN A 249 -3.04 -9.85 12.08
CA ASN A 249 -4.44 -9.44 12.07
C ASN A 249 -5.33 -10.37 12.89
N VAL A 250 -4.81 -11.53 13.28
CA VAL A 250 -5.56 -12.57 13.99
C VAL A 250 -5.20 -12.55 15.47
N GLN A 251 -6.22 -12.46 16.31
CA GLN A 251 -6.07 -12.50 17.78
C GLN A 251 -6.56 -13.85 18.33
N PRO A 252 -6.12 -14.24 19.53
CA PRO A 252 -6.59 -15.49 20.18
C PRO A 252 -8.03 -15.40 20.71
N TYR A 253 -8.71 -14.30 20.48
CA TYR A 253 -10.11 -14.04 20.83
C TYR A 253 -10.85 -13.41 19.67
N LEU A 254 -12.17 -13.59 19.58
CA LEU A 254 -12.98 -13.01 18.53
C LEU A 254 -12.87 -11.49 18.51
N THR A 255 -12.38 -10.96 17.41
CA THR A 255 -12.30 -9.52 17.13
C THR A 255 -12.92 -9.22 15.79
N PRO A 256 -13.57 -8.07 15.62
CA PRO A 256 -14.03 -7.64 14.32
C PRO A 256 -12.83 -7.32 13.41
N TRP A 257 -12.86 -7.89 12.22
CA TRP A 257 -11.94 -7.60 11.15
C TRP A 257 -12.69 -6.99 9.98
N ARG A 258 -12.38 -5.73 9.67
CA ARG A 258 -13.09 -4.94 8.66
C ARG A 258 -12.17 -4.67 7.47
N PHE A 259 -12.70 -4.84 6.25
CA PHE A 259 -11.98 -4.54 5.02
C PHE A 259 -12.91 -3.96 3.95
N GLU A 260 -12.34 -3.13 3.08
CA GLU A 260 -13.07 -2.51 2.00
C GLU A 260 -13.29 -3.47 0.83
N CYS A 261 -14.51 -3.48 0.29
CA CYS A 261 -14.88 -4.29 -0.86
C CYS A 261 -15.64 -3.49 -1.94
N THR A 262 -15.48 -2.17 -1.96
CA THR A 262 -16.22 -1.24 -2.84
C THR A 262 -16.23 -1.69 -4.29
N GLY A 263 -15.08 -1.96 -4.90
CA GLY A 263 -14.98 -2.37 -6.29
C GLY A 263 -15.46 -3.80 -6.57
N LYS A 264 -15.80 -4.58 -5.53
CA LYS A 264 -16.27 -5.97 -5.65
C LYS A 264 -17.81 -6.07 -5.58
N ILE A 265 -18.46 -5.06 -5.02
CA ILE A 265 -19.92 -4.91 -5.05
C ILE A 265 -20.25 -4.05 -6.26
N SER A 266 -20.84 -4.69 -7.30
CA SER A 266 -21.04 -4.09 -8.62
C SER A 266 -22.51 -3.83 -8.97
N GLY A 267 -23.44 -3.96 -8.02
CA GLY A 267 -24.87 -3.74 -8.23
C GLY A 267 -25.72 -4.51 -7.23
N ASN A 268 -27.03 -4.35 -7.32
CA ASN A 268 -27.97 -5.16 -6.55
C ASN A 268 -27.85 -6.63 -6.92
N GLY A 269 -28.12 -7.50 -5.96
CA GLY A 269 -28.10 -8.95 -6.14
C GLY A 269 -27.53 -9.70 -4.96
N THR A 270 -27.44 -11.01 -5.11
CA THR A 270 -26.89 -11.91 -4.11
C THR A 270 -25.36 -12.04 -4.30
N TYR A 271 -24.65 -12.01 -3.18
CA TYR A 271 -23.19 -12.17 -3.14
C TYR A 271 -22.81 -13.28 -2.17
N THR A 272 -21.69 -13.89 -2.43
CA THR A 272 -21.01 -14.78 -1.49
C THR A 272 -19.64 -14.20 -1.12
N VAL A 273 -19.27 -14.35 0.15
CA VAL A 273 -17.93 -14.08 0.66
C VAL A 273 -17.36 -15.39 1.16
N SER A 274 -16.27 -15.83 0.56
CA SER A 274 -15.59 -17.07 0.91
C SER A 274 -14.27 -16.79 1.60
N PHE A 275 -14.13 -17.32 2.81
CA PHE A 275 -12.89 -17.32 3.59
C PHE A 275 -12.20 -18.66 3.37
N ILE A 276 -10.94 -18.62 2.98
CA ILE A 276 -10.16 -19.80 2.62
C ILE A 276 -8.93 -19.89 3.52
N TYR A 277 -8.84 -20.95 4.30
CA TYR A 277 -7.63 -21.26 5.06
C TYR A 277 -6.51 -21.68 4.12
N THR A 278 -5.33 -21.09 4.24
CA THR A 278 -4.19 -21.39 3.37
C THR A 278 -2.99 -21.94 4.13
N LYS A 279 -2.78 -21.51 5.38
CA LYS A 279 -1.58 -21.83 6.14
C LYS A 279 -1.83 -21.71 7.63
N GLY A 280 -1.09 -22.47 8.42
CA GLY A 280 -1.06 -22.44 9.89
C GLY A 280 -1.20 -23.84 10.49
N GLU A 281 -0.87 -23.95 11.77
CA GLU A 281 -1.00 -25.19 12.54
C GLU A 281 -2.33 -25.26 13.30
N THR A 282 -2.97 -24.11 13.50
CA THR A 282 -4.20 -24.00 14.29
C THR A 282 -5.41 -23.65 13.44
N PRO A 283 -6.61 -24.05 13.87
CA PRO A 283 -7.85 -23.63 13.21
C PRO A 283 -8.08 -22.13 13.34
N PHE A 284 -8.90 -21.61 12.42
CA PHE A 284 -9.36 -20.24 12.41
C PHE A 284 -10.88 -20.21 12.58
N ARG A 285 -11.34 -19.51 13.61
CA ARG A 285 -12.77 -19.37 13.90
C ARG A 285 -13.31 -18.09 13.30
N LEU A 286 -14.41 -18.22 12.58
CA LEU A 286 -15.16 -17.11 12.01
C LEU A 286 -16.53 -17.02 12.71
N GLY A 287 -16.92 -15.82 13.09
CA GLY A 287 -18.19 -15.48 13.69
C GLY A 287 -19.13 -14.77 12.71
N THR A 288 -19.89 -13.80 13.19
CA THR A 288 -20.84 -13.01 12.40
C THR A 288 -20.16 -12.18 11.34
N LEU A 289 -20.71 -12.23 10.12
CA LEU A 289 -20.30 -11.31 9.03
C LEU A 289 -21.33 -10.21 8.87
N LYS A 290 -20.86 -8.98 8.74
CA LYS A 290 -21.66 -7.78 8.49
C LYS A 290 -21.24 -7.10 7.21
N LEU A 291 -22.19 -6.58 6.44
CA LEU A 291 -21.95 -5.73 5.27
C LEU A 291 -22.40 -4.31 5.60
N TYR A 292 -21.53 -3.36 5.33
CA TYR A 292 -21.82 -1.94 5.47
C TYR A 292 -21.73 -1.21 4.14
N LYS A 293 -22.61 -0.22 3.96
CA LYS A 293 -22.51 0.84 2.95
C LYS A 293 -22.17 2.14 3.68
N ARG A 294 -20.94 2.62 3.57
CA ARG A 294 -20.38 3.62 4.49
C ARG A 294 -20.43 3.10 5.93
N ASP A 295 -21.26 3.70 6.78
CA ASP A 295 -21.49 3.29 8.17
C ASP A 295 -22.86 2.65 8.40
N GLU A 296 -23.67 2.54 7.34
CA GLU A 296 -25.00 1.91 7.37
C GLU A 296 -24.86 0.39 7.26
N LEU A 297 -25.35 -0.33 8.27
CA LEU A 297 -25.42 -1.80 8.24
C LEU A 297 -26.50 -2.25 7.25
N LEU A 298 -26.09 -2.93 6.18
CA LEU A 298 -27.02 -3.45 5.16
C LEU A 298 -27.41 -4.91 5.40
N ALA A 299 -26.50 -5.73 5.87
CA ALA A 299 -26.75 -7.14 6.09
C ALA A 299 -25.92 -7.66 7.27
N GLU A 300 -26.49 -8.63 7.98
CA GLU A 300 -25.84 -9.37 9.05
C GLU A 300 -26.09 -10.86 8.85
N VAL A 301 -25.03 -11.65 8.82
CA VAL A 301 -25.08 -13.10 8.62
C VAL A 301 -24.41 -13.77 9.81
N PRO A 302 -25.20 -14.18 10.83
CA PRO A 302 -24.67 -14.87 11.98
C PRO A 302 -24.22 -16.28 11.57
N GLN A 303 -22.97 -16.59 11.91
CA GLN A 303 -22.37 -17.91 11.70
C GLN A 303 -21.30 -18.13 12.76
N SER A 304 -21.05 -19.38 13.09
CA SER A 304 -19.87 -19.77 13.86
C SER A 304 -19.27 -21.00 13.19
N VAL A 305 -18.14 -20.81 12.53
CA VAL A 305 -17.50 -21.85 11.73
C VAL A 305 -16.00 -21.88 12.01
N LEU A 306 -15.46 -23.10 12.06
CA LEU A 306 -14.04 -23.33 12.22
C LEU A 306 -13.47 -23.82 10.88
N ILE A 307 -12.50 -23.10 10.33
CA ILE A 307 -11.78 -23.53 9.14
C ILE A 307 -10.34 -23.92 9.48
N ASN A 308 -9.83 -24.91 8.77
CA ASN A 308 -8.50 -25.50 8.94
C ASN A 308 -8.09 -26.23 7.66
N ALA A 309 -6.92 -26.87 7.66
CA ALA A 309 -6.43 -27.60 6.50
C ALA A 309 -7.40 -28.70 5.96
N ASN A 310 -8.21 -29.33 6.84
CA ASN A 310 -9.16 -30.38 6.44
C ASN A 310 -10.53 -29.83 6.02
N SER A 311 -10.89 -28.63 6.48
CA SER A 311 -12.10 -27.91 6.12
C SER A 311 -11.74 -26.45 5.81
N PRO A 312 -11.13 -26.19 4.66
CA PRO A 312 -10.43 -24.93 4.44
C PRO A 312 -11.32 -23.76 4.02
N VAL A 313 -12.62 -23.96 3.81
CA VAL A 313 -13.50 -22.93 3.25
C VAL A 313 -14.73 -22.70 4.10
N ALA A 314 -15.02 -21.45 4.41
CA ALA A 314 -16.30 -20.99 4.90
C ALA A 314 -16.90 -19.94 3.97
N THR A 315 -18.20 -20.06 3.65
CA THR A 315 -18.87 -19.14 2.74
C THR A 315 -20.08 -18.52 3.44
N TYR A 316 -20.16 -17.20 3.37
CA TYR A 316 -21.30 -16.40 3.78
C TYR A 316 -22.08 -15.93 2.55
N ARG A 317 -23.39 -15.76 2.70
CA ARG A 317 -24.25 -15.28 1.62
C ARG A 317 -25.11 -14.13 2.12
N PHE A 318 -25.17 -13.04 1.34
CA PHE A 318 -26.00 -11.88 1.63
C PHE A 318 -26.58 -11.28 0.35
N THR A 319 -27.56 -10.39 0.48
CA THR A 319 -28.16 -9.68 -0.63
C THR A 319 -27.93 -8.18 -0.48
N VAL A 320 -27.63 -7.53 -1.59
CA VAL A 320 -27.54 -6.07 -1.70
C VAL A 320 -28.72 -5.58 -2.50
N ASP A 321 -29.59 -4.80 -1.88
CA ASP A 321 -30.80 -4.24 -2.51
C ASP A 321 -30.69 -2.73 -2.75
N SER A 322 -29.72 -2.07 -2.12
CA SER A 322 -29.53 -0.62 -2.14
C SER A 322 -28.13 -0.22 -2.66
N PHE A 323 -27.73 -0.82 -3.79
CA PHE A 323 -26.45 -0.45 -4.43
C PHE A 323 -26.48 0.99 -4.95
N GLU A 324 -25.41 1.72 -4.71
CA GLU A 324 -25.17 3.06 -5.21
C GLU A 324 -23.73 3.14 -5.72
N ALA A 325 -23.56 3.45 -7.00
CA ALA A 325 -22.25 3.51 -7.62
C ALA A 325 -21.37 4.60 -6.97
N GLY A 326 -20.10 4.28 -6.72
CA GLY A 326 -19.15 5.19 -6.08
C GLY A 326 -19.26 5.27 -4.55
N THR A 327 -20.20 4.53 -3.95
CA THR A 327 -20.31 4.47 -2.49
C THR A 327 -19.43 3.36 -1.93
N PRO A 328 -18.67 3.60 -0.86
CA PRO A 328 -17.81 2.59 -0.24
C PRO A 328 -18.63 1.49 0.46
N PHE A 329 -18.23 0.24 0.21
CA PHE A 329 -18.74 -0.95 0.86
C PHE A 329 -17.64 -1.60 1.70
N PHE A 330 -18.05 -2.08 2.89
CA PHE A 330 -17.13 -2.74 3.82
C PHE A 330 -17.74 -4.06 4.29
N ILE A 331 -16.89 -5.06 4.44
CA ILE A 331 -17.22 -6.28 5.14
C ILE A 331 -16.50 -6.27 6.49
N GLU A 332 -17.23 -6.62 7.53
CA GLU A 332 -16.72 -6.85 8.87
C GLU A 332 -17.05 -8.29 9.27
N VAL A 333 -16.07 -9.04 9.72
CA VAL A 333 -16.25 -10.40 10.21
C VAL A 333 -15.57 -10.54 11.57
N GLU A 334 -16.25 -11.20 12.51
CA GLU A 334 -15.62 -11.60 13.75
C GLU A 334 -14.70 -12.79 13.49
N ALA A 335 -13.46 -12.71 13.91
CA ALA A 335 -12.47 -13.73 13.64
C ALA A 335 -11.49 -13.92 14.80
N CYS A 336 -11.02 -15.16 15.01
CA CYS A 336 -9.91 -15.46 15.92
C CYS A 336 -9.17 -16.73 15.51
N GLY A 337 -7.88 -16.81 15.88
CA GLY A 337 -7.08 -18.03 15.84
C GLY A 337 -6.94 -18.63 17.24
N GLU A 338 -6.80 -19.95 17.35
CA GLU A 338 -6.73 -20.59 18.66
C GLU A 338 -5.44 -20.31 19.43
N LYS A 339 -4.32 -20.17 18.72
CA LYS A 339 -3.01 -19.86 19.28
C LYS A 339 -2.44 -18.52 18.80
N GLY A 340 -3.30 -17.58 18.42
CA GLY A 340 -2.83 -16.29 17.91
C GLY A 340 -2.30 -16.38 16.48
N ASN A 341 -1.07 -16.13 16.25
CA ASN A 341 -0.53 -15.60 15.02
C ASN A 341 0.02 -16.60 13.99
N ASP A 342 -0.47 -17.82 13.91
CA ASP A 342 0.04 -18.80 12.96
C ASP A 342 -0.82 -19.06 11.72
N THR A 343 -2.05 -18.52 11.69
CA THR A 343 -3.04 -18.82 10.66
C THR A 343 -3.12 -17.73 9.61
N SER A 344 -3.10 -18.15 8.34
CA SER A 344 -3.28 -17.26 7.19
C SER A 344 -4.39 -17.76 6.28
N GLY A 345 -4.98 -16.85 5.52
CA GLY A 345 -6.01 -17.23 4.57
C GLY A 345 -6.38 -16.07 3.63
N LEU A 346 -7.26 -16.40 2.70
CA LEU A 346 -7.70 -15.52 1.61
C LEU A 346 -9.20 -15.27 1.70
N VAL A 347 -9.62 -14.12 1.21
CA VAL A 347 -11.04 -13.72 1.13
C VAL A 347 -11.39 -13.40 -0.31
N PHE A 348 -12.47 -14.00 -0.78
CA PHE A 348 -13.01 -13.79 -2.12
C PHE A 348 -14.45 -13.34 -2.04
N ILE A 349 -14.87 -12.48 -2.97
CA ILE A 349 -16.27 -12.08 -3.15
C ILE A 349 -16.71 -12.46 -4.55
N ASN A 350 -17.89 -13.06 -4.63
CA ASN A 350 -18.52 -13.43 -5.88
C ASN A 350 -19.97 -12.92 -5.93
N LYS A 351 -20.34 -12.28 -7.04
CA LYS A 351 -21.73 -12.01 -7.35
C LYS A 351 -22.35 -13.27 -7.93
N VAL A 352 -23.38 -13.78 -7.26
CA VAL A 352 -24.09 -14.98 -7.73
C VAL A 352 -24.92 -14.60 -8.96
N THR A 353 -24.51 -15.09 -10.13
CA THR A 353 -25.34 -15.04 -11.35
C THR A 353 -26.48 -16.03 -11.22
N GLN A 354 -27.71 -15.57 -11.44
CA GLN A 354 -28.90 -16.42 -11.50
C GLN A 354 -28.84 -17.33 -12.73
#